data_27cf0fb724faeb8fd962d5d6c4332183
#
_entry.id   27cf0fb724faeb8fd962d5d6c4332183
#
_cell.length_a   1.000
_cell.length_b   1.000
_cell.length_c   1.000
_cell.angle_alpha   90.00
_cell.angle_beta   90.00
_cell.angle_gamma   90.00
#
_symmetry.space_group_name_H-M   'P 1'
#
loop_
_entity.id
_entity.type
_entity.pdbx_description
1 polymer ?
#
loop_
_entity_poly.entity_id
_entity_poly.type
_entity_poly.pdbx_seq_one_letter_code
_entity_poly.pdbx_strand_id
1 'polypeptide(L)'
;DPKFQQELMKQFIINNDIKDVDFDEIIKIDSQINSLIDYDVYDKGKKYEIKWVKWSNFLSYGPDNYFDFTTLNGLVLLNGEPANKSGKSTFAYDLLHFLLFGKTNTNKAKNLGELFNNYLPETRTINVEGCINIEGEDFIIKRTLTRPQQGKKTKTISNKVEYYKINENGDEE
;
A
#
# COMPACT_ATOMS: atom_id res chain seq x y z
N ASP A 1 10.73 -17.15 16.04
CA ASP A 1 11.54 -18.23 16.60
C ASP A 1 10.72 -18.97 17.68
N PRO A 2 10.45 -20.27 17.52
CA PRO A 2 9.67 -21.07 18.48
C PRO A 2 10.24 -21.05 19.90
N LYS A 3 11.56 -21.01 20.05
CA LYS A 3 12.22 -20.97 21.38
C LYS A 3 11.91 -19.65 22.10
N PHE A 4 11.91 -18.55 21.39
CA PHE A 4 11.54 -17.24 21.94
C PHE A 4 10.06 -17.19 22.37
N GLN A 5 9.18 -17.79 21.58
CA GLN A 5 7.76 -17.90 21.89
C GLN A 5 7.53 -18.73 23.17
N GLN A 6 8.22 -19.85 23.32
CA GLN A 6 8.15 -20.70 24.51
C GLN A 6 8.67 -19.97 25.76
N GLU A 7 9.73 -19.19 25.65
CA GLU A 7 10.23 -18.38 26.77
C GLU A 7 9.23 -17.28 27.18
N LEU A 8 8.59 -16.62 26.22
CA LEU A 8 7.53 -15.65 26.49
C LEU A 8 6.31 -16.29 27.18
N MET A 9 5.88 -17.49 26.77
CA MET A 9 4.79 -18.21 27.41
C MET A 9 5.15 -18.56 28.86
N LYS A 10 6.39 -19.00 29.11
CA LYS A 10 6.88 -19.30 30.46
C LYS A 10 6.86 -18.06 31.35
N GLN A 11 7.38 -16.94 30.85
CA GLN A 11 7.37 -15.68 31.58
C GLN A 11 5.94 -15.17 31.86
N PHE A 12 5.03 -15.34 30.91
CA PHE A 12 3.62 -14.99 31.08
C PHE A 12 2.96 -15.78 32.21
N ILE A 13 3.18 -17.11 32.27
CA ILE A 13 2.65 -17.98 33.32
C ILE A 13 3.18 -17.56 34.69
N ILE A 14 4.49 -17.32 34.79
CA ILE A 14 5.16 -16.92 36.05
C ILE A 14 4.65 -15.53 36.49
N ASN A 15 4.62 -14.56 35.61
CA ASN A 15 4.25 -13.17 35.94
C ASN A 15 2.78 -13.01 36.34
N ASN A 16 1.93 -13.91 35.91
CA ASN A 16 0.50 -13.89 36.23
C ASN A 16 0.11 -14.89 37.32
N ASP A 17 1.08 -15.53 38.01
CA ASP A 17 0.86 -16.53 39.08
C ASP A 17 -0.16 -17.61 38.70
N ILE A 18 -0.09 -18.08 37.44
CA ILE A 18 -1.03 -19.10 36.94
C ILE A 18 -0.61 -20.44 37.55
N LYS A 19 -1.50 -21.01 38.36
CA LYS A 19 -1.27 -22.28 39.08
C LYS A 19 -1.87 -23.44 38.30
N ASP A 20 -1.38 -24.65 38.61
CA ASP A 20 -1.87 -25.91 38.03
C ASP A 20 -1.73 -26.05 36.51
N VAL A 21 -0.64 -25.46 35.97
CA VAL A 21 -0.31 -25.56 34.54
C VAL A 21 0.88 -26.52 34.38
N ASP A 22 0.70 -27.54 33.58
CA ASP A 22 1.77 -28.40 33.10
C ASP A 22 2.47 -27.73 31.92
N PHE A 23 3.63 -27.07 32.21
CA PHE A 23 4.38 -26.37 31.20
C PHE A 23 4.95 -27.31 30.13
N ASP A 24 5.31 -28.56 30.49
CA ASP A 24 5.86 -29.51 29.55
C ASP A 24 4.78 -29.94 28.54
N GLU A 25 3.53 -30.08 28.99
CA GLU A 25 2.40 -30.34 28.11
C GLU A 25 2.13 -29.18 27.15
N ILE A 26 2.20 -27.96 27.63
CA ILE A 26 2.06 -26.74 26.77
C ILE A 26 3.16 -26.72 25.70
N ILE A 27 4.42 -26.96 26.08
CA ILE A 27 5.55 -27.00 25.15
C ILE A 27 5.34 -28.10 24.09
N LYS A 28 4.82 -29.24 24.49
CA LYS A 28 4.54 -30.36 23.59
C LYS A 28 3.47 -29.97 22.57
N ILE A 29 2.38 -29.33 23.02
CA ILE A 29 1.28 -28.89 22.17
C ILE A 29 1.80 -27.79 21.21
N ASP A 30 2.54 -26.81 21.73
CA ASP A 30 3.16 -25.73 20.93
C ASP A 30 4.08 -26.29 19.86
N SER A 31 4.91 -27.27 20.20
CA SER A 31 5.81 -27.93 19.26
C SER A 31 5.05 -28.70 18.18
N GLN A 32 3.94 -29.35 18.53
CA GLN A 32 3.07 -30.03 17.56
C GLN A 32 2.42 -29.03 16.60
N ILE A 33 1.87 -27.93 17.12
CA ILE A 33 1.28 -26.87 16.31
C ILE A 33 2.35 -26.25 15.38
N ASN A 34 3.51 -25.91 15.91
CA ASN A 34 4.61 -25.36 15.14
C ASN A 34 5.12 -26.29 14.03
N SER A 35 5.06 -27.62 14.24
CA SER A 35 5.41 -28.62 13.21
C SER A 35 4.41 -28.69 12.05
N LEU A 36 3.16 -28.24 12.27
CA LEU A 36 2.13 -28.16 11.26
C LEU A 36 2.12 -26.85 10.49
N ILE A 37 2.83 -25.85 11.02
CA ILE A 37 2.94 -24.53 10.37
C ILE A 37 4.12 -24.59 9.40
N ASP A 38 3.84 -24.44 8.13
CA ASP A 38 4.87 -24.23 7.12
C ASP A 38 5.37 -22.79 7.20
N TYR A 39 6.40 -22.58 8.04
CA TYR A 39 7.02 -21.25 8.20
C TYR A 39 7.63 -20.72 6.91
N ASP A 40 8.02 -21.60 5.97
CA ASP A 40 8.51 -21.18 4.66
C ASP A 40 7.44 -20.49 3.83
N VAL A 41 6.17 -20.82 4.05
CA VAL A 41 5.04 -20.13 3.41
C VAL A 41 4.80 -18.75 4.06
N TYR A 42 4.98 -18.62 5.37
CA TYR A 42 4.77 -17.36 6.09
C TYR A 42 5.96 -16.41 6.00
N ASP A 43 7.18 -16.93 5.96
CA ASP A 43 8.41 -16.12 5.89
C ASP A 43 8.70 -15.62 4.46
N LYS A 44 8.09 -16.23 3.46
CA LYS A 44 8.05 -15.74 2.07
C LYS A 44 6.81 -14.88 1.83
N GLY A 45 6.59 -13.88 2.66
CA GLY A 45 5.73 -12.77 2.25
C GLY A 45 6.19 -12.33 0.87
N LYS A 46 5.30 -12.38 -0.12
CA LYS A 46 5.65 -11.97 -1.50
C LYS A 46 6.34 -10.62 -1.44
N LYS A 47 7.62 -10.61 -1.81
CA LYS A 47 8.37 -9.36 -1.87
C LYS A 47 7.78 -8.54 -3.00
N TYR A 48 7.31 -7.36 -2.67
CA TYR A 48 6.90 -6.39 -3.68
C TYR A 48 7.69 -5.10 -3.50
N GLU A 49 7.96 -4.45 -4.59
CA GLU A 49 8.68 -3.18 -4.65
C GLU A 49 7.98 -2.25 -5.62
N ILE A 50 7.71 -1.03 -5.21
CA ILE A 50 7.19 0.01 -6.10
C ILE A 50 8.38 0.62 -6.82
N LYS A 51 8.45 0.47 -8.14
CA LYS A 51 9.54 1.01 -8.96
C LYS A 51 9.36 2.48 -9.24
N TRP A 52 8.18 2.85 -9.70
CA TRP A 52 7.87 4.25 -10.00
C TRP A 52 6.38 4.52 -9.92
N VAL A 53 6.02 5.79 -9.80
CA VAL A 53 4.64 6.26 -9.84
C VAL A 53 4.53 7.54 -10.67
N LYS A 54 3.47 7.62 -11.50
CA LYS A 54 3.04 8.82 -12.23
C LYS A 54 1.66 9.22 -11.76
N TRP A 55 1.42 10.52 -11.62
CA TRP A 55 0.08 10.96 -11.25
C TRP A 55 -0.21 12.37 -11.76
N SER A 56 -1.48 12.64 -11.96
CA SER A 56 -1.97 13.95 -12.38
C SER A 56 -3.24 14.30 -11.62
N ASN A 57 -3.31 15.54 -11.14
CA ASN A 57 -4.49 16.19 -10.57
C ASN A 57 -5.06 15.53 -9.30
N PHE A 58 -4.22 14.84 -8.55
CA PHE A 58 -4.58 14.10 -7.36
C PHE A 58 -4.39 14.95 -6.09
N LEU A 59 -5.48 15.23 -5.37
CA LEU A 59 -5.50 16.07 -4.15
C LEU A 59 -4.82 17.44 -4.40
N SER A 60 -3.69 17.72 -3.75
CA SER A 60 -2.95 18.98 -3.88
C SER A 60 -2.01 19.03 -5.08
N TYR A 61 -1.81 17.92 -5.79
CA TYR A 61 -0.90 17.84 -6.93
C TYR A 61 -1.59 18.24 -8.23
N GLY A 62 -0.89 19.03 -9.03
CA GLY A 62 -1.29 19.40 -10.40
C GLY A 62 -1.02 18.30 -11.43
N PRO A 63 -0.93 18.66 -12.73
CA PRO A 63 -0.62 17.71 -13.80
C PRO A 63 0.83 17.23 -13.76
N ASP A 64 1.08 16.09 -14.43
CA ASP A 64 2.39 15.60 -14.87
C ASP A 64 3.45 15.43 -13.78
N ASN A 65 3.09 14.70 -12.72
CA ASN A 65 4.03 14.31 -11.68
C ASN A 65 4.57 12.90 -11.94
N TYR A 66 5.85 12.70 -11.61
CA TYR A 66 6.55 11.41 -11.69
C TYR A 66 7.53 11.27 -10.55
N PHE A 67 7.65 10.05 -10.03
CA PHE A 67 8.68 9.72 -9.05
C PHE A 67 9.20 8.30 -9.28
N ASP A 68 10.53 8.17 -9.29
CA ASP A 68 11.26 6.92 -9.45
C ASP A 68 11.86 6.47 -8.11
N PHE A 69 11.32 5.38 -7.56
CA PHE A 69 11.79 4.81 -6.29
C PHE A 69 13.07 3.98 -6.46
N THR A 70 13.41 3.55 -7.69
CA THR A 70 14.61 2.73 -7.93
C THR A 70 15.91 3.49 -7.67
N THR A 71 15.83 4.82 -7.68
CA THR A 71 16.95 5.72 -7.36
C THR A 71 17.23 5.84 -5.86
N LEU A 72 16.31 5.36 -5.02
CA LEU A 72 16.42 5.45 -3.57
C LEU A 72 17.16 4.23 -3.00
N ASN A 73 17.95 4.45 -1.96
CA ASN A 73 18.63 3.39 -1.23
C ASN A 73 18.65 3.69 0.27
N GLY A 74 18.33 2.68 1.08
CA GLY A 74 18.34 2.78 2.53
C GLY A 74 17.24 3.69 3.10
N LEU A 75 17.55 4.40 4.18
CA LEU A 75 16.63 5.31 4.85
C LEU A 75 16.57 6.66 4.11
N VAL A 76 15.39 7.04 3.64
CA VAL A 76 15.16 8.26 2.87
C VAL A 76 14.32 9.25 3.67
N LEU A 77 14.78 10.48 3.77
CA LEU A 77 14.02 11.59 4.38
C LEU A 77 13.23 12.34 3.30
N LEU A 78 11.91 12.27 3.39
CA LEU A 78 11.02 13.10 2.56
C LEU A 78 10.86 14.48 3.18
N ASN A 79 11.50 15.48 2.59
CA ASN A 79 11.34 16.88 2.97
C ASN A 79 10.41 17.62 2.00
N GLY A 80 9.80 18.71 2.43
CA GLY A 80 8.90 19.51 1.61
C GLY A 80 8.97 20.98 2.00
N GLU A 81 8.91 21.84 0.98
CA GLU A 81 8.94 23.28 1.16
C GLU A 81 7.64 23.91 0.59
N PRO A 82 6.90 24.68 1.40
CA PRO A 82 7.10 24.93 2.84
C PRO A 82 6.91 23.66 3.68
N ALA A 83 7.48 23.60 4.89
CA ALA A 83 7.50 22.41 5.74
C ALA A 83 6.13 21.78 5.99
N ASN A 84 5.08 22.61 6.05
CA ASN A 84 3.70 22.18 6.16
C ASN A 84 2.93 22.44 4.86
N LYS A 85 1.92 21.59 4.56
CA LYS A 85 1.05 21.69 3.37
C LYS A 85 1.75 21.47 2.01
N SER A 86 2.98 20.93 1.99
CA SER A 86 3.73 20.63 0.76
C SER A 86 3.35 19.32 0.08
N GLY A 87 2.30 18.63 0.55
CA GLY A 87 1.84 17.39 -0.07
C GLY A 87 2.59 16.11 0.34
N LYS A 88 3.54 16.16 1.28
CA LYS A 88 4.33 14.97 1.71
C LYS A 88 3.46 13.77 2.09
N SER A 89 2.46 13.97 2.95
CA SER A 89 1.56 12.90 3.36
C SER A 89 0.68 12.41 2.21
N THR A 90 0.30 13.32 1.31
CA THR A 90 -0.44 12.96 0.08
C THR A 90 0.39 12.06 -0.81
N PHE A 91 1.68 12.34 -0.99
CA PHE A 91 2.59 11.51 -1.76
C PHE A 91 2.88 10.17 -1.06
N ALA A 92 3.36 10.21 0.18
CA ALA A 92 3.88 9.03 0.86
C ALA A 92 2.78 8.01 1.26
N TYR A 93 1.57 8.50 1.55
CA TYR A 93 0.49 7.64 2.06
C TYR A 93 -0.72 7.60 1.12
N ASP A 94 -1.32 8.74 0.80
CA ASP A 94 -2.60 8.75 0.11
C ASP A 94 -2.47 8.29 -1.35
N LEU A 95 -1.42 8.73 -2.07
CA LEU A 95 -1.17 8.38 -3.46
C LEU A 95 -0.89 6.89 -3.64
N LEU A 96 0.07 6.35 -2.87
CA LEU A 96 0.47 4.95 -2.97
C LEU A 96 -0.67 4.03 -2.52
N HIS A 97 -1.38 4.41 -1.45
CA HIS A 97 -2.53 3.64 -0.99
C HIS A 97 -3.69 3.68 -2.00
N PHE A 98 -3.90 4.82 -2.65
CA PHE A 98 -4.88 4.92 -3.73
C PHE A 98 -4.48 4.09 -4.96
N LEU A 99 -3.21 4.11 -5.35
CA LEU A 99 -2.70 3.29 -6.45
C LEU A 99 -3.01 1.81 -6.20
N LEU A 100 -2.69 1.30 -5.01
CA LEU A 100 -2.84 -0.11 -4.68
C LEU A 100 -4.30 -0.51 -4.43
N PHE A 101 -5.03 0.25 -3.63
CA PHE A 101 -6.32 -0.16 -3.06
C PHE A 101 -7.51 0.68 -3.52
N GLY A 102 -7.30 1.77 -4.27
CA GLY A 102 -8.37 2.67 -4.73
C GLY A 102 -8.99 3.52 -3.63
N LYS A 103 -8.33 3.63 -2.50
CA LYS A 103 -8.75 4.40 -1.31
C LYS A 103 -7.60 5.25 -0.82
N THR A 104 -7.86 6.36 -0.15
CA THR A 104 -6.83 7.09 0.59
C THR A 104 -6.61 6.48 1.98
N ASN A 105 -5.38 6.55 2.49
CA ASN A 105 -5.04 6.06 3.82
C ASN A 105 -5.53 7.01 4.93
N THR A 106 -5.57 8.29 4.62
CA THR A 106 -6.09 9.31 5.52
C THR A 106 -7.56 9.56 5.22
N ASN A 107 -8.40 9.72 6.24
CA ASN A 107 -9.82 10.05 6.08
C ASN A 107 -10.06 11.45 5.46
N LYS A 108 -9.11 11.94 4.65
CA LYS A 108 -9.18 13.25 3.99
C LYS A 108 -10.20 13.28 2.85
N ALA A 109 -10.50 12.13 2.25
CA ALA A 109 -11.48 12.04 1.20
C ALA A 109 -12.57 11.04 1.63
N LYS A 110 -13.77 11.55 1.90
CA LYS A 110 -14.95 10.74 2.24
C LYS A 110 -15.59 10.12 0.99
N ASN A 111 -15.31 10.70 -0.16
CA ASN A 111 -15.81 10.24 -1.46
C ASN A 111 -14.80 10.54 -2.57
N LEU A 112 -14.96 9.89 -3.73
CA LEU A 112 -14.05 10.04 -4.87
C LEU A 112 -13.98 11.48 -5.42
N GLY A 113 -15.00 12.31 -5.18
CA GLY A 113 -15.03 13.70 -5.64
C GLY A 113 -14.00 14.58 -4.92
N GLU A 114 -13.66 14.24 -3.69
CA GLU A 114 -12.73 14.98 -2.86
C GLU A 114 -11.25 14.70 -3.23
N LEU A 115 -11.00 13.68 -4.06
CA LEU A 115 -9.65 13.36 -4.55
C LEU A 115 -9.19 14.33 -5.65
N PHE A 116 -10.11 15.02 -6.31
CA PHE A 116 -9.78 15.99 -7.35
C PHE A 116 -9.16 17.25 -6.75
N ASN A 117 -8.17 17.80 -7.45
CA ASN A 117 -7.50 19.01 -7.05
C ASN A 117 -8.49 20.19 -6.98
N ASN A 118 -8.66 20.75 -5.78
CA ASN A 118 -9.56 21.88 -5.54
C ASN A 118 -9.04 23.21 -6.12
N TYR A 119 -7.74 23.29 -6.39
CA TYR A 119 -7.13 24.47 -7.02
C TYR A 119 -7.24 24.47 -8.55
N LEU A 120 -7.67 23.34 -9.11
CA LEU A 120 -7.89 23.15 -10.55
C LEU A 120 -9.30 22.62 -10.80
N PRO A 121 -10.35 23.43 -10.56
CA PRO A 121 -11.74 23.00 -10.62
C PRO A 121 -12.18 22.51 -12.01
N GLU A 122 -11.52 22.99 -13.07
CA GLU A 122 -11.76 22.58 -14.46
C GLU A 122 -11.29 21.16 -14.74
N THR A 123 -10.43 20.62 -13.88
CA THR A 123 -9.89 19.27 -14.08
C THR A 123 -10.97 18.22 -13.89
N ARG A 124 -11.10 17.38 -14.89
CA ARG A 124 -12.12 16.33 -14.93
C ARG A 124 -11.58 14.93 -14.75
N THR A 125 -10.29 14.77 -14.85
CA THR A 125 -9.64 13.46 -14.82
C THR A 125 -8.47 13.46 -13.83
N ILE A 126 -8.43 12.43 -13.00
CA ILE A 126 -7.27 12.04 -12.20
C ILE A 126 -6.71 10.79 -12.86
N ASN A 127 -5.40 10.77 -13.06
CA ASN A 127 -4.67 9.57 -13.46
C ASN A 127 -3.62 9.26 -12.39
N VAL A 128 -3.56 7.99 -11.97
CA VAL A 128 -2.51 7.45 -11.11
C VAL A 128 -2.06 6.14 -11.72
N GLU A 129 -0.79 6.02 -12.02
CA GLU A 129 -0.18 4.87 -12.66
C GLU A 129 1.11 4.53 -11.93
N GLY A 130 1.41 3.25 -11.73
CA GLY A 130 2.64 2.84 -11.07
C GLY A 130 3.08 1.46 -11.50
N CYS A 131 4.39 1.25 -11.49
CA CYS A 131 5.03 -0.03 -11.70
C CYS A 131 5.38 -0.67 -10.35
N ILE A 132 4.97 -1.91 -10.19
CA ILE A 132 5.21 -2.71 -8.99
C ILE A 132 5.90 -3.99 -9.43
N ASN A 133 7.07 -4.25 -8.87
CA ASN A 133 7.73 -5.54 -9.01
C ASN A 133 7.19 -6.49 -7.95
N ILE A 134 6.75 -7.67 -8.35
CA ILE A 134 6.30 -8.74 -7.45
C ILE A 134 7.09 -10.00 -7.81
N GLU A 135 7.96 -10.44 -6.92
CA GLU A 135 8.77 -11.67 -7.12
C GLU A 135 9.62 -11.66 -8.41
N GLY A 136 10.09 -10.49 -8.83
CA GLY A 136 10.91 -10.32 -10.03
C GLY A 136 10.13 -9.97 -11.30
N GLU A 137 8.81 -10.00 -11.26
CA GLU A 137 7.94 -9.65 -12.38
C GLU A 137 7.35 -8.25 -12.22
N ASP A 138 7.33 -7.48 -13.30
CA ASP A 138 6.84 -6.10 -13.31
C ASP A 138 5.37 -6.03 -13.73
N PHE A 139 4.58 -5.36 -12.91
CA PHE A 139 3.16 -5.11 -13.14
C PHE A 139 2.88 -3.61 -13.16
N ILE A 140 2.08 -3.17 -14.12
CA ILE A 140 1.54 -1.81 -14.15
C ILE A 140 0.13 -1.83 -13.56
N ILE A 141 -0.15 -0.89 -12.68
CA ILE A 141 -1.50 -0.57 -12.22
C ILE A 141 -1.80 0.85 -12.64
N LYS A 142 -2.94 1.05 -13.31
CA LYS A 142 -3.43 2.36 -13.72
C LYS A 142 -4.85 2.60 -13.22
N ARG A 143 -5.05 3.70 -12.55
CA ARG A 143 -6.36 4.16 -12.08
C ARG A 143 -6.72 5.49 -12.69
N THR A 144 -7.90 5.56 -13.26
CA THR A 144 -8.45 6.78 -13.86
C THR A 144 -9.78 7.10 -13.22
N LEU A 145 -9.89 8.26 -12.59
CA LEU A 145 -11.16 8.83 -12.15
C LEU A 145 -11.58 9.92 -13.11
N THR A 146 -12.86 9.90 -13.53
CA THR A 146 -13.40 10.91 -14.43
C THR A 146 -14.69 11.49 -13.86
N ARG A 147 -14.74 12.81 -13.70
CA ARG A 147 -15.97 13.54 -13.35
C ARG A 147 -16.96 13.50 -14.53
N PRO A 148 -18.27 13.36 -14.27
CA PRO A 148 -19.29 13.41 -15.31
C PRO A 148 -19.32 14.77 -16.01
N GLN A 149 -19.71 14.80 -17.28
CA GLN A 149 -19.91 16.06 -18.01
C GLN A 149 -21.11 16.80 -17.45
N GLN A 150 -20.98 18.13 -17.31
CA GLN A 150 -22.14 18.98 -17.02
C GLN A 150 -23.22 18.75 -18.08
N GLY A 151 -24.48 18.56 -17.64
CA GLY A 151 -25.61 18.30 -18.55
C GLY A 151 -25.85 16.84 -18.94
N LYS A 152 -24.97 15.89 -18.59
CA LYS A 152 -25.24 14.46 -18.77
C LYS A 152 -26.04 13.88 -17.60
N LYS A 153 -26.89 12.86 -17.91
CA LYS A 153 -27.72 12.15 -16.91
C LYS A 153 -26.91 11.44 -15.82
N THR A 154 -25.69 11.04 -16.12
CA THR A 154 -24.80 10.35 -15.16
C THR A 154 -24.13 11.35 -14.21
N LYS A 155 -24.48 11.28 -12.92
CA LYS A 155 -23.92 12.13 -11.86
C LYS A 155 -22.77 11.47 -11.11
N THR A 156 -22.41 10.23 -11.43
CA THR A 156 -21.40 9.45 -10.74
C THR A 156 -20.02 9.60 -11.38
N ILE A 157 -18.99 9.68 -10.54
CA ILE A 157 -17.59 9.64 -10.97
C ILE A 157 -17.28 8.24 -11.47
N SER A 158 -16.75 8.14 -12.68
CA SER A 158 -16.21 6.89 -13.21
C SER A 158 -14.88 6.56 -12.52
N ASN A 159 -14.72 5.31 -12.13
CA ASN A 159 -13.49 4.77 -11.59
C ASN A 159 -13.09 3.57 -12.46
N LYS A 160 -12.05 3.75 -13.28
CA LYS A 160 -11.48 2.70 -14.13
C LYS A 160 -10.16 2.23 -13.54
N VAL A 161 -9.98 0.93 -13.48
CA VAL A 161 -8.72 0.28 -13.08
C VAL A 161 -8.28 -0.63 -14.21
N GLU A 162 -7.03 -0.49 -14.60
CA GLU A 162 -6.35 -1.33 -15.57
C GLU A 162 -5.09 -1.89 -14.91
N TYR A 163 -4.76 -3.13 -15.17
CA TYR A 163 -3.49 -3.74 -14.75
C TYR A 163 -3.03 -4.71 -15.82
N TYR A 164 -1.74 -4.76 -16.02
CA TYR A 164 -1.10 -5.66 -16.97
C TYR A 164 0.32 -5.98 -16.51
N LYS A 165 0.82 -7.12 -16.93
CA LYS A 165 2.21 -7.53 -16.73
C LYS A 165 3.05 -6.93 -17.86
N ILE A 166 4.27 -6.56 -17.55
CA ILE A 166 5.26 -6.18 -18.56
C ILE A 166 6.12 -7.41 -18.84
N ASN A 167 6.22 -7.79 -20.11
CA ASN A 167 7.13 -8.84 -20.53
C ASN A 167 8.59 -8.35 -20.57
N GLU A 168 9.55 -9.27 -20.81
CA GLU A 168 10.97 -8.95 -20.86
C GLU A 168 11.34 -7.94 -21.96
N ASN A 169 10.49 -7.77 -22.97
CA ASN A 169 10.68 -6.80 -24.06
C ASN A 169 10.09 -5.42 -23.73
N GLY A 170 9.38 -5.28 -22.60
CA GLY A 170 8.73 -4.05 -22.17
C GLY A 170 7.32 -3.84 -22.76
N ASP A 171 6.76 -4.87 -23.41
CA ASP A 171 5.41 -4.83 -23.96
C ASP A 171 4.36 -5.26 -22.91
N GLU A 172 3.14 -4.75 -23.07
CA GLU A 172 1.97 -5.12 -22.24
C GLU A 172 1.52 -6.55 -22.57
N GLU A 173 1.29 -7.36 -21.53
CA GLU A 173 0.77 -8.72 -21.61
C GLU A 173 -0.49 -8.92 -20.78
#